data_306fe47ec4c3b547cdf97da657b11b54
#
_entry.id   306fe47ec4c3b547cdf97da657b11b54
#
_cell.length_a   1.000
_cell.length_b   1.000
_cell.length_c   1.000
_cell.angle_alpha   90.00
_cell.angle_beta   90.00
_cell.angle_gamma   90.00
#
_symmetry.space_group_name_H-M   'P 1'
#
loop_
_entity.id
_entity.type
_entity.pdbx_description
1 polymer ?
#
loop_
_entity_poly.entity_id
_entity_poly.type
_entity_poly.pdbx_seq_one_letter_code
_entity_poly.pdbx_strand_id
1 'polypeptide(L)'
;MYYCGIDVAKRKHAIARIDQHGQAVQRSFTMENTRAGFDQLLQALTALDGPVLIGLEATGHYGWALYDELTHHAYPVVGLHALQVHAFRKSGVRQVKSDRTDAVWIAEFLRFSQPEPAQPTTAVFLQLKDLSRFHYHLSEPIGDAKRKLLSVLDRVFPEYETLFSSVFLTTSRQLLAPAASAHELAEFDLQELTEQLHTARRGRFDRTKAAALHTLAQQSLGVRFLADAAQLQVRGLLAPIDLLEEQRHLVDDALAQLRDQIPPYITSVPGVGPTTGAALLAEIGDIHRFDAPEKLVAYAGIDATVYQTGQFEARQMHMSKRGSPYLRHALWQAASRAIMHDAELRAYYDRKRQEGKAHGTALGAVCRKLLTRVYIVLKENRPYQIRTAR
;
A
#
# COMPACT_ATOMS: atom_id res chain seq x y z
N MET A 1 23.81 13.96 27.90
CA MET A 1 22.86 13.48 26.89
C MET A 1 21.78 14.52 26.72
N TYR A 2 21.52 14.93 25.48
CA TYR A 2 20.48 15.91 25.14
C TYR A 2 19.41 15.25 24.28
N TYR A 3 18.21 15.80 24.30
CA TYR A 3 17.08 15.33 23.50
C TYR A 3 16.53 16.50 22.71
N CYS A 4 16.49 16.35 21.40
CA CYS A 4 15.97 17.36 20.48
C CYS A 4 14.67 16.87 19.87
N GLY A 5 13.57 17.51 20.21
CA GLY A 5 12.27 17.25 19.59
C GLY A 5 12.00 18.23 18.46
N ILE A 6 11.58 17.71 17.32
CA ILE A 6 11.23 18.51 16.15
C ILE A 6 9.80 18.19 15.73
N ASP A 7 8.94 19.19 15.85
CA ASP A 7 7.61 19.17 15.27
C ASP A 7 7.66 19.62 13.83
N VAL A 8 7.30 18.72 12.93
CA VAL A 8 7.50 18.86 11.49
C VAL A 8 6.26 19.43 10.82
N ALA A 9 6.42 20.55 10.10
CA ALA A 9 5.37 21.12 9.27
C ALA A 9 5.89 21.50 7.87
N LYS A 10 5.01 21.82 6.94
CA LYS A 10 5.34 22.07 5.53
C LYS A 10 6.38 23.17 5.31
N ARG A 11 6.26 24.29 6.03
CA ARG A 11 7.08 25.50 5.81
C ARG A 11 8.05 25.79 6.95
N LYS A 12 7.68 25.46 8.18
CA LYS A 12 8.45 25.80 9.38
C LYS A 12 8.41 24.62 10.33
N HIS A 13 9.53 24.28 10.92
CA HIS A 13 9.63 23.27 11.95
C HIS A 13 9.83 23.94 13.31
N ALA A 14 9.20 23.42 14.35
CA ALA A 14 9.47 23.87 15.71
C ALA A 14 10.48 22.94 16.38
N ILE A 15 11.47 23.51 17.03
CA ILE A 15 12.59 22.79 17.66
C ILE A 15 12.64 23.08 19.13
N ALA A 16 12.71 22.04 19.95
CA ALA A 16 12.97 22.12 21.38
C ALA A 16 14.15 21.22 21.74
N ARG A 17 14.97 21.68 22.68
CA ARG A 17 16.14 20.94 23.20
C ARG A 17 16.09 20.92 24.71
N ILE A 18 16.17 19.74 25.28
CA ILE A 18 16.20 19.54 26.72
C ILE A 18 17.40 18.68 27.11
N ASP A 19 17.84 18.82 28.33
CA ASP A 19 18.88 17.98 28.92
C ASP A 19 18.31 16.67 29.49
N GLN A 20 19.15 15.85 30.08
CA GLN A 20 18.78 14.59 30.72
C GLN A 20 17.82 14.75 31.92
N HIS A 21 17.73 15.95 32.50
CA HIS A 21 16.84 16.26 33.60
C HIS A 21 15.50 16.87 33.15
N GLY A 22 15.32 17.05 31.85
CA GLY A 22 14.11 17.67 31.27
C GLY A 22 14.16 19.21 31.28
N GLN A 23 15.32 19.81 31.60
CA GLN A 23 15.46 21.26 31.60
C GLN A 23 15.73 21.78 30.18
N ALA A 24 15.04 22.84 29.80
CA ALA A 24 15.26 23.47 28.51
C ALA A 24 16.68 24.06 28.45
N VAL A 25 17.49 23.59 27.50
CA VAL A 25 18.85 24.09 27.31
C VAL A 25 18.85 25.52 26.78
N GLN A 26 17.90 25.82 25.91
CA GLN A 26 17.62 27.16 25.39
C GLN A 26 16.12 27.23 25.04
N ARG A 27 15.64 28.46 24.80
CA ARG A 27 14.26 28.67 24.34
C ARG A 27 14.02 27.94 23.02
N SER A 28 12.87 27.25 22.92
CA SER A 28 12.43 26.64 21.66
C SER A 28 12.33 27.69 20.57
N PHE A 29 12.74 27.33 19.36
CA PHE A 29 12.71 28.21 18.19
C PHE A 29 12.02 27.54 17.01
N THR A 30 11.76 28.30 15.97
CA THR A 30 11.26 27.79 14.71
C THR A 30 12.28 28.03 13.62
N MET A 31 12.48 27.06 12.75
CA MET A 31 13.27 27.20 11.52
C MET A 31 12.41 27.06 10.29
N GLU A 32 12.78 27.71 9.21
CA GLU A 32 12.14 27.48 7.91
C GLU A 32 12.67 26.18 7.29
N ASN A 33 11.80 25.51 6.50
CA ASN A 33 12.21 24.30 5.77
C ASN A 33 13.03 24.67 4.54
N THR A 34 14.24 25.19 4.78
CA THR A 34 15.21 25.69 3.79
C THR A 34 16.62 25.32 4.23
N ARG A 35 17.62 25.44 3.33
CA ARG A 35 19.03 25.21 3.67
C ARG A 35 19.47 26.13 4.83
N ALA A 36 19.14 27.41 4.79
CA ALA A 36 19.52 28.35 5.86
C ALA A 36 18.88 27.97 7.21
N GLY A 37 17.63 27.48 7.20
CA GLY A 37 17.00 26.98 8.41
C GLY A 37 17.68 25.72 8.95
N PHE A 38 18.11 24.81 8.07
CA PHE A 38 18.86 23.63 8.46
C PHE A 38 20.23 24.00 9.06
N ASP A 39 20.95 24.95 8.46
CA ASP A 39 22.21 25.44 8.99
C ASP A 39 22.05 26.06 10.39
N GLN A 40 20.94 26.76 10.63
CA GLN A 40 20.56 27.25 11.97
C GLN A 40 20.38 26.10 12.97
N LEU A 41 19.72 25.01 12.54
CA LEU A 41 19.57 23.81 13.37
C LEU A 41 20.92 23.16 13.68
N LEU A 42 21.77 22.98 12.67
CA LEU A 42 23.12 22.42 12.86
C LEU A 42 23.95 23.24 13.85
N GLN A 43 23.98 24.56 13.72
CA GLN A 43 24.64 25.44 14.68
C GLN A 43 24.09 25.24 16.09
N ALA A 44 22.76 25.11 16.23
CA ALA A 44 22.12 24.91 17.51
C ALA A 44 22.41 23.53 18.11
N LEU A 45 22.61 22.48 17.29
CA LEU A 45 23.00 21.14 17.74
C LEU A 45 24.47 21.04 18.09
N THR A 46 25.34 21.66 17.29
CA THR A 46 26.80 21.67 17.51
C THR A 46 27.21 22.47 18.77
N ALA A 47 26.38 23.43 19.17
CA ALA A 47 26.59 24.18 20.41
C ALA A 47 26.27 23.37 21.68
N LEU A 48 25.77 22.15 21.57
CA LEU A 48 25.52 21.26 22.71
C LEU A 48 26.80 20.54 23.13
N ASP A 49 27.11 20.57 24.40
CA ASP A 49 28.30 19.91 24.97
C ASP A 49 28.00 18.45 25.30
N GLY A 50 27.79 17.62 24.27
CA GLY A 50 27.57 16.19 24.43
C GLY A 50 26.61 15.56 23.39
N PRO A 51 26.37 14.24 23.49
CA PRO A 51 25.56 13.52 22.53
C PRO A 51 24.09 13.96 22.56
N VAL A 52 23.47 14.04 21.40
CA VAL A 52 22.06 14.41 21.22
C VAL A 52 21.30 13.31 20.51
N LEU A 53 20.11 12.99 21.00
CA LEU A 53 19.13 12.14 20.31
C LEU A 53 18.04 13.03 19.74
N ILE A 54 17.74 12.88 18.42
CA ILE A 54 16.77 13.72 17.72
C ILE A 54 15.50 12.91 17.43
N GLY A 55 14.34 13.46 17.77
CA GLY A 55 13.04 12.89 17.42
C GLY A 55 12.28 13.74 16.44
N LEU A 56 11.80 13.10 15.38
CA LEU A 56 10.89 13.68 14.40
C LEU A 56 9.53 13.03 14.55
N GLU A 57 8.46 13.82 14.66
CA GLU A 57 7.12 13.25 14.52
C GLU A 57 6.89 12.87 13.06
N ALA A 58 6.63 11.58 12.80
CA ALA A 58 6.44 11.04 11.45
C ALA A 58 5.05 11.40 10.89
N THR A 59 4.76 12.70 10.72
CA THR A 59 3.54 13.21 10.10
C THR A 59 3.79 13.54 8.63
N GLY A 60 3.50 12.56 7.74
CA GLY A 60 3.61 12.76 6.30
C GLY A 60 5.05 12.85 5.77
N HIS A 61 5.22 13.56 4.64
CA HIS A 61 6.49 13.61 3.88
C HIS A 61 7.37 14.83 4.19
N TYR A 62 6.89 15.79 4.96
CA TYR A 62 7.60 17.06 5.17
C TYR A 62 8.89 16.93 5.97
N GLY A 63 9.06 15.85 6.73
CA GLY A 63 10.28 15.58 7.51
C GLY A 63 11.39 14.86 6.75
N TRP A 64 11.16 14.40 5.52
CA TRP A 64 12.12 13.54 4.82
C TRP A 64 13.44 14.24 4.51
N ALA A 65 13.38 15.48 3.99
CA ALA A 65 14.60 16.25 3.72
C ALA A 65 15.40 16.50 5.01
N LEU A 66 14.71 16.80 6.10
CA LEU A 66 15.33 17.00 7.40
C LEU A 66 15.94 15.72 7.96
N TYR A 67 15.25 14.59 7.82
CA TYR A 67 15.75 13.27 8.20
C TYR A 67 17.03 12.91 7.42
N ASP A 68 17.00 13.09 6.09
CA ASP A 68 18.13 12.81 5.21
C ASP A 68 19.36 13.64 5.58
N GLU A 69 19.19 14.94 5.72
CA GLU A 69 20.28 15.86 6.11
C GLU A 69 20.85 15.56 7.51
N LEU A 70 19.98 15.28 8.49
CA LEU A 70 20.46 14.95 9.84
C LEU A 70 21.22 13.61 9.87
N THR A 71 20.74 12.61 9.14
CA THR A 71 21.44 11.31 9.05
C THR A 71 22.73 11.42 8.27
N HIS A 72 22.79 12.27 7.23
CA HIS A 72 24.03 12.56 6.50
C HIS A 72 25.08 13.21 7.41
N HIS A 73 24.66 14.01 8.39
CA HIS A 73 25.53 14.60 9.40
C HIS A 73 25.77 13.68 10.62
N ALA A 74 25.42 12.39 10.49
CA ALA A 74 25.62 11.34 11.51
C ALA A 74 24.88 11.59 12.85
N TYR A 75 23.83 12.40 12.87
CA TYR A 75 22.97 12.51 14.04
C TYR A 75 22.07 11.28 14.20
N PRO A 76 21.92 10.75 15.44
CA PRO A 76 20.95 9.70 15.71
C PRO A 76 19.53 10.27 15.68
N VAL A 77 18.75 9.84 14.69
CA VAL A 77 17.35 10.32 14.47
C VAL A 77 16.36 9.20 14.69
N VAL A 78 15.31 9.50 15.42
CA VAL A 78 14.18 8.59 15.68
C VAL A 78 12.91 9.14 15.05
N GLY A 79 12.29 8.38 14.17
CA GLY A 79 10.94 8.67 13.68
C GLY A 79 9.90 8.22 14.72
N LEU A 80 9.19 9.15 15.31
CA LEU A 80 8.19 8.89 16.35
C LEU A 80 6.79 8.76 15.75
N HIS A 81 6.04 7.79 16.23
CA HIS A 81 4.65 7.62 15.80
C HIS A 81 3.75 8.66 16.48
N ALA A 82 3.02 9.46 15.68
CA ALA A 82 2.15 10.53 16.16
C ALA A 82 1.19 10.10 17.28
N LEU A 83 0.62 8.87 17.20
CA LEU A 83 -0.27 8.35 18.26
C LEU A 83 0.43 8.14 19.59
N GLN A 84 1.72 7.76 19.58
CA GLN A 84 2.49 7.55 20.82
C GLN A 84 2.78 8.88 21.49
N VAL A 85 3.26 9.86 20.73
CA VAL A 85 3.52 11.22 21.22
C VAL A 85 2.22 11.86 21.73
N HIS A 86 1.12 11.70 20.99
CA HIS A 86 -0.19 12.21 21.40
C HIS A 86 -0.71 11.55 22.69
N ALA A 87 -0.58 10.23 22.82
CA ALA A 87 -0.97 9.51 24.04
C ALA A 87 -0.13 9.96 25.25
N PHE A 88 1.19 10.14 25.06
CA PHE A 88 2.09 10.63 26.08
C PHE A 88 1.74 12.06 26.51
N ARG A 89 1.44 12.97 25.55
CA ARG A 89 0.99 14.33 25.85
C ARG A 89 -0.31 14.36 26.67
N LYS A 90 -1.25 13.45 26.39
CA LYS A 90 -2.50 13.34 27.14
C LYS A 90 -2.32 12.94 28.61
N SER A 91 -1.22 12.31 28.98
CA SER A 91 -0.90 12.00 30.38
C SER A 91 -0.44 13.23 31.18
N GLY A 92 -0.07 14.31 30.49
CA GLY A 92 0.35 15.56 31.14
C GLY A 92 -0.82 16.42 31.62
N VAL A 93 -0.64 17.10 32.75
CA VAL A 93 -1.69 17.92 33.43
C VAL A 93 -2.00 19.23 32.67
N ARG A 94 -1.06 19.77 31.91
CA ARG A 94 -1.23 21.03 31.16
C ARG A 94 -1.38 20.78 29.67
N GLN A 95 -2.51 21.15 29.10
CA GLN A 95 -2.85 20.95 27.68
C GLN A 95 -2.83 22.26 26.88
N VAL A 96 -1.67 22.92 26.79
CA VAL A 96 -1.49 24.04 25.85
C VAL A 96 -1.03 23.45 24.51
N LYS A 97 -1.76 23.74 23.43
CA LYS A 97 -1.41 23.28 22.08
C LYS A 97 -0.74 24.41 21.30
N SER A 98 0.52 24.27 20.98
CA SER A 98 1.27 25.08 20.01
C SER A 98 2.43 24.23 19.46
N ASP A 99 2.88 24.52 18.24
CA ASP A 99 3.99 23.81 17.60
C ASP A 99 5.25 23.77 18.49
N ARG A 100 5.51 24.85 19.24
CA ARG A 100 6.62 24.91 20.19
C ARG A 100 6.44 23.98 21.38
N THR A 101 5.24 23.86 21.91
CA THR A 101 4.93 22.92 22.99
C THR A 101 4.93 21.49 22.49
N ASP A 102 4.53 21.26 21.24
CA ASP A 102 4.54 19.93 20.64
C ASP A 102 5.98 19.44 20.43
N ALA A 103 6.91 20.31 20.00
CA ALA A 103 8.35 19.99 19.96
C ALA A 103 8.93 19.64 21.35
N VAL A 104 8.52 20.34 22.42
CA VAL A 104 8.92 20.00 23.79
C VAL A 104 8.40 18.62 24.19
N TRP A 105 7.15 18.30 23.88
CA TRP A 105 6.57 16.98 24.17
C TRP A 105 7.29 15.85 23.42
N ILE A 106 7.75 16.09 22.18
CA ILE A 106 8.57 15.17 21.42
C ILE A 106 9.90 14.93 22.14
N ALA A 107 10.58 15.99 22.59
CA ALA A 107 11.84 15.86 23.33
C ALA A 107 11.65 15.12 24.68
N GLU A 108 10.58 15.42 25.42
CA GLU A 108 10.24 14.72 26.67
C GLU A 108 9.90 13.24 26.44
N PHE A 109 9.19 12.93 25.36
CA PHE A 109 8.90 11.55 24.99
C PHE A 109 10.18 10.77 24.67
N LEU A 110 11.15 11.37 23.95
CA LEU A 110 12.46 10.77 23.69
C LEU A 110 13.21 10.50 25.02
N ARG A 111 13.22 11.47 25.93
CA ARG A 111 13.87 11.35 27.24
C ARG A 111 13.25 10.23 28.09
N PHE A 112 11.93 10.13 28.09
CA PHE A 112 11.20 9.14 28.87
C PHE A 112 11.31 7.73 28.28
N SER A 113 11.12 7.59 26.96
CA SER A 113 11.04 6.29 26.29
C SER A 113 12.40 5.74 25.87
N GLN A 114 13.42 6.61 25.76
CA GLN A 114 14.78 6.29 25.31
C GLN A 114 14.80 5.30 24.14
N PRO A 115 14.06 5.59 23.07
CA PRO A 115 13.99 4.68 21.93
C PRO A 115 15.37 4.55 21.30
N GLU A 116 15.73 3.34 20.94
CA GLU A 116 16.93 3.14 20.13
C GLU A 116 16.75 3.83 18.76
N PRO A 117 17.76 4.57 18.27
CA PRO A 117 17.73 5.08 16.92
C PRO A 117 17.51 3.92 15.96
N ALA A 118 16.46 4.01 15.14
CA ALA A 118 16.28 3.01 14.10
C ALA A 118 17.54 3.03 13.23
N GLN A 119 18.07 1.84 12.92
CA GLN A 119 19.12 1.71 11.91
C GLN A 119 18.66 2.48 10.67
N PRO A 120 19.51 3.33 10.06
CA PRO A 120 19.11 4.10 8.90
C PRO A 120 18.52 3.14 7.87
N THR A 121 17.23 3.31 7.58
CA THR A 121 16.57 2.51 6.54
C THR A 121 17.36 2.77 5.26
N THR A 122 17.96 1.74 4.68
CA THR A 122 18.79 1.93 3.48
C THR A 122 17.97 2.65 2.41
N ALA A 123 18.61 3.50 1.62
CA ALA A 123 17.96 4.27 0.55
C ALA A 123 17.09 3.37 -0.36
N VAL A 124 17.51 2.11 -0.54
CA VAL A 124 16.77 1.10 -1.30
C VAL A 124 15.39 0.82 -0.71
N PHE A 125 15.28 0.64 0.61
CA PHE A 125 13.96 0.39 1.24
C PHE A 125 13.05 1.62 1.18
N LEU A 126 13.61 2.82 1.23
CA LEU A 126 12.85 4.05 1.07
C LEU A 126 12.32 4.19 -0.36
N GLN A 127 13.17 3.91 -1.37
CA GLN A 127 12.76 3.88 -2.77
C GLN A 127 11.71 2.81 -3.04
N LEU A 128 11.88 1.60 -2.53
CA LEU A 128 10.89 0.53 -2.61
C LEU A 128 9.55 0.96 -2.01
N LYS A 129 9.58 1.66 -0.87
CA LYS A 129 8.37 2.13 -0.20
C LYS A 129 7.64 3.18 -1.02
N ASP A 130 8.35 4.15 -1.58
CA ASP A 130 7.77 5.20 -2.40
C ASP A 130 7.18 4.62 -3.69
N LEU A 131 7.94 3.82 -4.42
CA LEU A 131 7.49 3.16 -5.66
C LEU A 131 6.32 2.18 -5.42
N SER A 132 6.37 1.38 -4.35
CA SER A 132 5.27 0.45 -4.03
C SER A 132 3.98 1.18 -3.68
N ARG A 133 4.06 2.31 -3.00
CA ARG A 133 2.90 3.17 -2.72
C ARG A 133 2.38 3.85 -3.97
N PHE A 134 3.28 4.30 -4.85
CA PHE A 134 2.88 4.85 -6.14
C PHE A 134 2.21 3.80 -7.02
N HIS A 135 2.74 2.56 -7.07
CA HIS A 135 2.07 1.43 -7.73
C HIS A 135 0.65 1.20 -7.20
N TYR A 136 0.47 1.26 -5.86
CA TYR A 136 -0.86 1.17 -5.25
C TYR A 136 -1.78 2.30 -5.73
N HIS A 137 -1.29 3.55 -5.73
CA HIS A 137 -2.07 4.71 -6.17
C HIS A 137 -2.44 4.68 -7.66
N LEU A 138 -1.66 4.04 -8.50
CA LEU A 138 -2.02 3.78 -9.90
C LEU A 138 -3.06 2.65 -10.02
N SER A 139 -2.99 1.64 -9.18
CA SER A 139 -3.85 0.46 -9.24
C SER A 139 -5.31 0.73 -8.83
N GLU A 140 -5.53 1.59 -7.85
CA GLU A 140 -6.87 1.94 -7.37
C GLU A 140 -7.76 2.60 -8.45
N PRO A 141 -7.33 3.68 -9.14
CA PRO A 141 -8.13 4.30 -10.19
C PRO A 141 -8.32 3.38 -11.41
N ILE A 142 -7.34 2.52 -11.74
CA ILE A 142 -7.51 1.49 -12.78
C ILE A 142 -8.68 0.56 -12.41
N GLY A 143 -8.69 0.06 -11.17
CA GLY A 143 -9.76 -0.81 -10.69
C GLY A 143 -11.12 -0.13 -10.70
N ASP A 144 -11.18 1.14 -10.32
CA ASP A 144 -12.41 1.92 -10.33
C ASP A 144 -12.94 2.18 -11.74
N ALA A 145 -12.06 2.58 -12.67
CA ALA A 145 -12.41 2.76 -14.08
C ALA A 145 -12.91 1.46 -14.72
N LYS A 146 -12.27 0.32 -14.40
CA LYS A 146 -12.69 -1.01 -14.87
C LYS A 146 -14.09 -1.37 -14.38
N ARG A 147 -14.40 -1.16 -13.10
CA ARG A 147 -15.75 -1.40 -12.54
C ARG A 147 -16.80 -0.54 -13.22
N LYS A 148 -16.51 0.75 -13.45
CA LYS A 148 -17.40 1.66 -14.16
C LYS A 148 -17.65 1.22 -15.59
N LEU A 149 -16.61 0.77 -16.30
CA LEU A 149 -16.72 0.27 -17.68
C LEU A 149 -17.64 -0.97 -17.74
N LEU A 150 -17.46 -1.94 -16.84
CA LEU A 150 -18.35 -3.09 -16.75
C LEU A 150 -19.80 -2.66 -16.53
N SER A 151 -20.05 -1.72 -15.62
CA SER A 151 -21.39 -1.20 -15.38
C SER A 151 -22.01 -0.45 -16.58
N VAL A 152 -21.19 0.09 -17.50
CA VAL A 152 -21.68 0.63 -18.79
C VAL A 152 -22.08 -0.51 -19.71
N LEU A 153 -21.23 -1.53 -19.86
CA LEU A 153 -21.48 -2.68 -20.72
C LEU A 153 -22.69 -3.48 -20.29
N ASP A 154 -22.92 -3.69 -18.98
CA ASP A 154 -24.10 -4.34 -18.42
C ASP A 154 -25.41 -3.75 -18.93
N ARG A 155 -25.43 -2.49 -19.34
CA ARG A 155 -26.62 -1.81 -19.88
C ARG A 155 -26.75 -1.93 -21.38
N VAL A 156 -25.64 -1.80 -22.12
CA VAL A 156 -25.66 -1.69 -23.58
C VAL A 156 -25.24 -2.95 -24.29
N PHE A 157 -24.54 -3.87 -23.64
CA PHE A 157 -24.18 -5.19 -24.14
C PHE A 157 -23.88 -6.17 -22.99
N PRO A 158 -24.88 -6.59 -22.20
CA PRO A 158 -24.69 -7.42 -21.00
C PRO A 158 -24.02 -8.77 -21.28
N GLU A 159 -24.19 -9.32 -22.48
CA GLU A 159 -23.61 -10.62 -22.86
C GLU A 159 -22.12 -10.54 -23.23
N TYR A 160 -21.55 -9.31 -23.37
CA TYR A 160 -20.18 -9.10 -23.88
C TYR A 160 -19.12 -9.84 -23.05
N GLU A 161 -19.29 -9.93 -21.73
CA GLU A 161 -18.35 -10.61 -20.85
C GLU A 161 -18.17 -12.11 -21.17
N THR A 162 -19.17 -12.75 -21.80
CA THR A 162 -19.13 -14.18 -22.13
C THR A 162 -18.18 -14.48 -23.29
N LEU A 163 -17.82 -13.47 -24.08
CA LEU A 163 -17.01 -13.64 -25.29
C LEU A 163 -15.50 -13.70 -25.03
N PHE A 164 -15.05 -13.11 -23.95
CA PHE A 164 -13.63 -12.98 -23.64
C PHE A 164 -13.34 -13.49 -22.22
N SER A 165 -12.17 -14.05 -22.02
CA SER A 165 -11.71 -14.40 -20.67
C SER A 165 -11.55 -13.18 -19.75
N SER A 166 -11.45 -11.99 -20.35
CA SER A 166 -11.54 -10.69 -19.68
C SER A 166 -11.90 -9.61 -20.70
N VAL A 167 -12.83 -8.74 -20.32
CA VAL A 167 -13.21 -7.53 -21.07
C VAL A 167 -12.02 -6.58 -21.29
N PHE A 168 -11.01 -6.67 -20.43
CA PHE A 168 -9.84 -5.77 -20.45
C PHE A 168 -8.67 -6.29 -21.29
N LEU A 169 -8.84 -7.36 -22.06
CA LEU A 169 -7.86 -7.78 -23.06
C LEU A 169 -7.71 -6.70 -24.15
N THR A 170 -6.50 -6.53 -24.66
CA THR A 170 -6.20 -5.55 -25.72
C THR A 170 -7.17 -5.65 -26.90
N THR A 171 -7.46 -6.88 -27.35
CA THR A 171 -8.42 -7.11 -28.44
C THR A 171 -9.82 -6.62 -28.11
N SER A 172 -10.31 -6.91 -26.88
CA SER A 172 -11.63 -6.48 -26.43
C SER A 172 -11.71 -4.94 -26.35
N ARG A 173 -10.68 -4.29 -25.81
CA ARG A 173 -10.62 -2.81 -25.74
C ARG A 173 -10.62 -2.17 -27.13
N GLN A 174 -9.90 -2.75 -28.07
CA GLN A 174 -9.84 -2.28 -29.46
C GLN A 174 -11.19 -2.39 -30.17
N LEU A 175 -12.00 -3.41 -29.84
CA LEU A 175 -13.37 -3.53 -30.34
C LEU A 175 -14.33 -2.54 -29.68
N LEU A 176 -14.21 -2.33 -28.39
CA LEU A 176 -15.08 -1.42 -27.65
C LEU A 176 -14.81 0.06 -27.96
N ALA A 177 -13.61 0.39 -28.40
CA ALA A 177 -13.23 1.76 -28.71
C ALA A 177 -14.05 2.38 -29.88
N PRO A 178 -14.32 1.68 -31.01
CA PRO A 178 -15.19 2.18 -32.09
C PRO A 178 -16.69 1.97 -31.80
N ALA A 179 -17.08 0.88 -31.13
CA ALA A 179 -18.48 0.51 -30.91
C ALA A 179 -18.67 -0.14 -29.54
N ALA A 180 -19.35 0.54 -28.63
CA ALA A 180 -19.54 0.10 -27.25
C ALA A 180 -20.83 -0.68 -27.03
N SER A 181 -21.83 -0.51 -27.88
CA SER A 181 -23.12 -1.15 -27.73
C SER A 181 -23.29 -2.37 -28.65
N ALA A 182 -24.14 -3.31 -28.24
CA ALA A 182 -24.50 -4.46 -29.07
C ALA A 182 -25.11 -4.00 -30.41
N HIS A 183 -25.90 -2.94 -30.38
CA HIS A 183 -26.57 -2.43 -31.58
C HIS A 183 -25.54 -1.93 -32.61
N GLU A 184 -24.56 -1.13 -32.20
CA GLU A 184 -23.48 -0.67 -33.10
C GLU A 184 -22.66 -1.83 -33.64
N LEU A 185 -22.32 -2.82 -32.80
CA LEU A 185 -21.54 -3.98 -33.23
C LEU A 185 -22.32 -4.90 -34.19
N ALA A 186 -23.65 -4.94 -34.10
CA ALA A 186 -24.51 -5.68 -35.01
C ALA A 186 -24.61 -5.04 -36.43
N GLU A 187 -24.28 -3.74 -36.55
CA GLU A 187 -24.26 -3.01 -37.82
C GLU A 187 -22.97 -3.21 -38.62
N PHE A 188 -21.87 -3.68 -37.97
CA PHE A 188 -20.63 -3.97 -38.66
C PHE A 188 -20.79 -5.14 -39.65
N ASP A 189 -20.14 -5.04 -40.82
CA ASP A 189 -20.01 -6.20 -41.68
C ASP A 189 -19.11 -7.27 -41.01
N LEU A 190 -19.48 -8.54 -41.22
CA LEU A 190 -18.74 -9.67 -40.63
C LEU A 190 -17.26 -9.70 -41.11
N GLN A 191 -16.98 -9.25 -42.33
CA GLN A 191 -15.62 -9.17 -42.85
C GLN A 191 -14.82 -8.09 -42.11
N GLU A 192 -15.40 -6.91 -41.93
CA GLU A 192 -14.80 -5.79 -41.21
C GLU A 192 -14.50 -6.18 -39.77
N LEU A 193 -15.45 -6.84 -39.06
CA LEU A 193 -15.29 -7.32 -37.71
C LEU A 193 -14.18 -8.37 -37.59
N THR A 194 -14.06 -9.25 -38.65
CA THR A 194 -13.00 -10.25 -38.72
C THR A 194 -11.64 -9.59 -38.87
N GLU A 195 -11.52 -8.57 -39.70
CA GLU A 195 -10.28 -7.82 -39.92
C GLU A 195 -9.84 -7.05 -38.68
N GLN A 196 -10.77 -6.41 -37.96
CA GLN A 196 -10.50 -5.74 -36.71
C GLN A 196 -9.99 -6.72 -35.64
N LEU A 197 -10.63 -7.86 -35.46
CA LEU A 197 -10.22 -8.91 -34.54
C LEU A 197 -8.86 -9.52 -34.94
N HIS A 198 -8.61 -9.72 -36.22
CA HIS A 198 -7.35 -10.27 -36.73
C HIS A 198 -6.18 -9.31 -36.47
N THR A 199 -6.39 -8.02 -36.76
CA THR A 199 -5.39 -6.96 -36.53
C THR A 199 -5.05 -6.82 -35.05
N ALA A 200 -6.05 -6.92 -34.17
CA ALA A 200 -5.90 -6.74 -32.74
C ALA A 200 -5.02 -7.80 -32.07
N ARG A 201 -4.86 -9.01 -32.61
CA ARG A 201 -4.10 -10.10 -31.98
C ARG A 201 -3.31 -11.01 -32.94
N ARG A 202 -2.72 -10.46 -34.00
CA ARG A 202 -1.82 -11.19 -34.92
C ARG A 202 -2.35 -12.59 -35.31
N GLY A 203 -3.63 -12.68 -35.74
CA GLY A 203 -4.19 -13.91 -36.31
C GLY A 203 -4.74 -14.96 -35.32
N ARG A 204 -4.85 -14.70 -34.02
CA ARG A 204 -5.41 -15.67 -33.06
C ARG A 204 -6.95 -15.68 -32.96
N PHE A 205 -7.63 -14.66 -33.48
CA PHE A 205 -9.08 -14.62 -33.60
C PHE A 205 -9.45 -14.77 -35.06
N ASP A 206 -10.25 -15.78 -35.32
CA ASP A 206 -10.69 -16.15 -36.63
C ASP A 206 -12.14 -15.65 -36.94
N ARG A 207 -12.58 -15.91 -38.15
CA ARG A 207 -13.94 -15.61 -38.59
C ARG A 207 -15.02 -16.22 -37.70
N THR A 208 -14.72 -17.35 -37.01
CA THR A 208 -15.66 -18.03 -36.12
C THR A 208 -15.97 -17.16 -34.90
N LYS A 209 -14.92 -16.52 -34.34
CA LYS A 209 -15.11 -15.61 -33.20
C LYS A 209 -15.84 -14.34 -33.59
N ALA A 210 -15.55 -13.79 -34.78
CA ALA A 210 -16.27 -12.64 -35.32
C ALA A 210 -17.75 -12.96 -35.54
N ALA A 211 -18.06 -14.12 -36.10
CA ALA A 211 -19.44 -14.57 -36.29
C ALA A 211 -20.17 -14.76 -34.96
N ALA A 212 -19.51 -15.34 -33.96
CA ALA A 212 -20.10 -15.49 -32.62
C ALA A 212 -20.40 -14.13 -31.97
N LEU A 213 -19.47 -13.16 -32.07
CA LEU A 213 -19.65 -11.79 -31.59
C LEU A 213 -20.83 -11.10 -32.30
N HIS A 214 -20.87 -11.19 -33.62
CA HIS A 214 -21.93 -10.57 -34.44
C HIS A 214 -23.30 -11.17 -34.12
N THR A 215 -23.40 -12.49 -34.01
CA THR A 215 -24.65 -13.18 -33.65
C THR A 215 -25.10 -12.77 -32.24
N LEU A 216 -24.18 -12.70 -31.28
CA LEU A 216 -24.49 -12.29 -29.92
C LEU A 216 -24.95 -10.83 -29.85
N ALA A 217 -24.34 -9.95 -30.65
CA ALA A 217 -24.72 -8.55 -30.74
C ALA A 217 -26.13 -8.37 -31.33
N GLN A 218 -26.49 -9.16 -32.34
CA GLN A 218 -27.83 -9.16 -32.92
C GLN A 218 -28.94 -9.67 -31.97
N GLN A 219 -28.58 -10.55 -31.04
CA GLN A 219 -29.51 -11.17 -30.08
C GLN A 219 -29.50 -10.49 -28.72
N SER A 220 -28.67 -9.48 -28.53
CA SER A 220 -28.49 -8.83 -27.23
C SER A 220 -29.73 -8.06 -26.75
N LEU A 221 -29.97 -8.10 -25.43
CA LEU A 221 -30.98 -7.30 -24.74
C LEU A 221 -30.47 -5.90 -24.35
N GLY A 222 -29.27 -5.50 -24.81
CA GLY A 222 -28.71 -4.19 -24.51
C GLY A 222 -29.61 -3.04 -24.97
N VAL A 223 -29.67 -1.97 -24.14
CA VAL A 223 -30.51 -0.81 -24.45
C VAL A 223 -29.91 0.03 -25.58
N ARG A 224 -30.74 0.43 -26.56
CA ARG A 224 -30.32 1.17 -27.75
C ARG A 224 -30.21 2.67 -27.51
N PHE A 225 -31.10 3.23 -26.72
CA PHE A 225 -31.21 4.68 -26.49
C PHE A 225 -30.06 5.29 -25.68
N LEU A 226 -29.15 4.46 -25.17
CA LEU A 226 -27.93 4.89 -24.50
C LEU A 226 -26.65 4.71 -25.33
N ALA A 227 -26.71 4.26 -26.56
CA ALA A 227 -25.54 3.88 -27.37
C ALA A 227 -24.49 5.02 -27.43
N ASP A 228 -24.88 6.20 -27.87
CA ASP A 228 -23.96 7.36 -27.97
C ASP A 228 -23.34 7.75 -26.63
N ALA A 229 -24.15 7.75 -25.58
CA ALA A 229 -23.67 8.07 -24.23
C ALA A 229 -22.73 7.00 -23.69
N ALA A 230 -23.01 5.72 -23.97
CA ALA A 230 -22.15 4.59 -23.59
C ALA A 230 -20.83 4.63 -24.35
N GLN A 231 -20.85 4.94 -25.65
CA GLN A 231 -19.66 5.08 -26.48
C GLN A 231 -18.72 6.16 -25.91
N LEU A 232 -19.27 7.32 -25.54
CA LEU A 232 -18.49 8.38 -24.90
C LEU A 232 -17.90 7.93 -23.57
N GLN A 233 -18.69 7.25 -22.72
CA GLN A 233 -18.25 6.74 -21.43
C GLN A 233 -17.17 5.67 -21.57
N VAL A 234 -17.33 4.72 -22.50
CA VAL A 234 -16.36 3.66 -22.75
C VAL A 234 -15.02 4.25 -23.20
N ARG A 235 -15.01 5.16 -24.18
CA ARG A 235 -13.78 5.83 -24.62
C ARG A 235 -13.13 6.62 -23.47
N GLY A 236 -13.93 7.36 -22.71
CA GLY A 236 -13.45 8.14 -21.56
C GLY A 236 -12.90 7.30 -20.42
N LEU A 237 -13.32 6.01 -20.29
CA LEU A 237 -12.81 5.08 -19.31
C LEU A 237 -11.63 4.26 -19.80
N LEU A 238 -11.59 3.88 -21.07
CA LEU A 238 -10.48 3.10 -21.65
C LEU A 238 -9.18 3.90 -21.68
N ALA A 239 -9.21 5.16 -22.11
CA ALA A 239 -8.02 6.00 -22.23
C ALA A 239 -7.23 6.13 -20.90
N PRO A 240 -7.82 6.48 -19.77
CA PRO A 240 -7.10 6.51 -18.49
C PRO A 240 -6.67 5.12 -18.03
N ILE A 241 -7.41 4.04 -18.31
CA ILE A 241 -6.97 2.67 -17.99
C ILE A 241 -5.65 2.37 -18.71
N ASP A 242 -5.57 2.63 -20.03
CA ASP A 242 -4.39 2.34 -20.83
C ASP A 242 -3.18 3.14 -20.33
N LEU A 243 -3.35 4.45 -20.11
CA LEU A 243 -2.29 5.33 -19.59
C LEU A 243 -1.78 4.89 -18.21
N LEU A 244 -2.69 4.61 -17.27
CA LEU A 244 -2.32 4.23 -15.91
C LEU A 244 -1.71 2.82 -15.86
N GLU A 245 -2.12 1.90 -16.73
CA GLU A 245 -1.49 0.58 -16.85
C GLU A 245 -0.07 0.70 -17.41
N GLU A 246 0.17 1.56 -18.39
CA GLU A 246 1.51 1.85 -18.90
C GLU A 246 2.42 2.42 -17.79
N GLN A 247 1.96 3.44 -17.07
CA GLN A 247 2.72 3.99 -15.94
C GLN A 247 2.98 2.95 -14.86
N ARG A 248 2.03 2.08 -14.57
CA ARG A 248 2.21 0.99 -13.62
C ARG A 248 3.28 0.00 -14.06
N HIS A 249 3.36 -0.32 -15.33
CA HIS A 249 4.44 -1.17 -15.87
C HIS A 249 5.82 -0.52 -15.69
N LEU A 250 5.95 0.79 -15.91
CA LEU A 250 7.21 1.50 -15.64
C LEU A 250 7.62 1.40 -14.16
N VAL A 251 6.66 1.47 -13.26
CA VAL A 251 6.91 1.27 -11.81
C VAL A 251 7.29 -0.18 -11.51
N ASP A 252 6.64 -1.17 -12.15
CA ASP A 252 7.00 -2.59 -12.00
C ASP A 252 8.44 -2.84 -12.45
N ASP A 253 8.88 -2.24 -13.57
CA ASP A 253 10.25 -2.33 -14.07
C ASP A 253 11.25 -1.70 -13.09
N ALA A 254 10.94 -0.52 -12.54
CA ALA A 254 11.78 0.13 -11.53
C ALA A 254 11.88 -0.70 -10.24
N LEU A 255 10.78 -1.29 -9.78
CA LEU A 255 10.80 -2.22 -8.64
C LEU A 255 11.61 -3.49 -8.93
N ALA A 256 11.57 -3.99 -10.18
CA ALA A 256 12.36 -5.14 -10.58
C ALA A 256 13.87 -4.86 -10.55
N GLN A 257 14.31 -3.66 -10.92
CA GLN A 257 15.73 -3.24 -10.84
C GLN A 257 16.24 -3.18 -9.38
N LEU A 258 15.37 -2.86 -8.42
CA LEU A 258 15.74 -2.86 -7.01
C LEU A 258 15.73 -4.25 -6.36
N ARG A 259 15.17 -5.25 -7.04
CA ARG A 259 14.96 -6.61 -6.51
C ARG A 259 16.25 -7.29 -6.06
N ASP A 260 17.35 -7.10 -6.78
CA ASP A 260 18.63 -7.76 -6.46
C ASP A 260 19.29 -7.18 -5.20
N GLN A 261 18.78 -6.07 -4.69
CA GLN A 261 19.23 -5.39 -3.48
C GLN A 261 18.37 -5.72 -2.24
N ILE A 262 17.35 -6.57 -2.38
CA ILE A 262 16.45 -6.96 -1.30
C ILE A 262 16.62 -8.44 -0.93
N PRO A 263 16.22 -8.87 0.29
CA PRO A 263 16.27 -10.27 0.68
C PRO A 263 15.57 -11.19 -0.34
N PRO A 264 16.29 -12.17 -0.93
CA PRO A 264 15.79 -12.93 -2.09
C PRO A 264 14.64 -13.87 -1.76
N TYR A 265 14.50 -14.25 -0.49
CA TYR A 265 13.62 -15.36 -0.11
C TYR A 265 12.15 -14.99 0.09
N ILE A 266 11.77 -13.70 0.09
CA ILE A 266 10.37 -13.30 0.32
C ILE A 266 9.44 -13.86 -0.76
N THR A 267 9.90 -13.95 -2.00
CA THR A 267 9.13 -14.49 -3.12
C THR A 267 8.99 -16.02 -3.09
N SER A 268 9.69 -16.69 -2.19
CA SER A 268 9.50 -18.14 -1.95
C SER A 268 8.20 -18.43 -1.18
N VAL A 269 7.62 -17.43 -0.54
CA VAL A 269 6.34 -17.58 0.18
C VAL A 269 5.20 -17.69 -0.84
N PRO A 270 4.37 -18.74 -0.80
CA PRO A 270 3.28 -18.91 -1.74
C PRO A 270 2.35 -17.71 -1.81
N GLY A 271 2.06 -17.26 -3.03
CA GLY A 271 1.22 -16.07 -3.28
C GLY A 271 1.96 -14.74 -3.26
N VAL A 272 3.24 -14.72 -2.87
CA VAL A 272 4.07 -13.51 -2.87
C VAL A 272 4.88 -13.44 -4.16
N GLY A 273 4.44 -12.61 -5.10
CA GLY A 273 5.18 -12.28 -6.33
C GLY A 273 6.20 -11.15 -6.11
N PRO A 274 7.00 -10.82 -7.13
CA PRO A 274 8.04 -9.78 -7.02
C PRO A 274 7.52 -8.43 -6.55
N THR A 275 6.51 -7.87 -7.20
CA THR A 275 5.91 -6.57 -6.84
C THR A 275 5.29 -6.60 -5.44
N THR A 276 4.55 -7.68 -5.11
CA THR A 276 3.94 -7.84 -3.78
C THR A 276 5.01 -8.02 -2.70
N GLY A 277 6.08 -8.76 -3.00
CA GLY A 277 7.23 -8.94 -2.10
C GLY A 277 7.94 -7.63 -1.82
N ALA A 278 8.18 -6.83 -2.85
CA ALA A 278 8.74 -5.48 -2.71
C ALA A 278 7.86 -4.59 -1.81
N ALA A 279 6.54 -4.60 -2.01
CA ALA A 279 5.59 -3.84 -1.18
C ALA A 279 5.59 -4.30 0.29
N LEU A 280 5.64 -5.62 0.52
CA LEU A 280 5.74 -6.18 1.88
C LEU A 280 7.03 -5.75 2.56
N LEU A 281 8.18 -5.91 1.90
CA LEU A 281 9.49 -5.50 2.43
C LEU A 281 9.55 -4.00 2.71
N ALA A 282 9.07 -3.19 1.78
CA ALA A 282 9.05 -1.74 1.89
C ALA A 282 8.26 -1.25 3.12
N GLU A 283 7.12 -1.87 3.41
CA GLU A 283 6.28 -1.49 4.54
C GLU A 283 6.73 -2.14 5.87
N ILE A 284 7.30 -3.34 5.83
CA ILE A 284 7.86 -4.02 7.01
C ILE A 284 9.16 -3.33 7.44
N GLY A 285 10.03 -2.96 6.49
CA GLY A 285 11.36 -2.44 6.77
C GLY A 285 12.25 -3.50 7.42
N ASP A 286 13.01 -3.11 8.43
CA ASP A 286 13.83 -4.06 9.19
C ASP A 286 12.96 -5.01 10.02
N ILE A 287 13.07 -6.32 9.72
CA ILE A 287 12.32 -7.37 10.40
C ILE A 287 12.80 -7.56 11.84
N HIS A 288 14.06 -7.21 12.13
CA HIS A 288 14.65 -7.43 13.45
C HIS A 288 14.05 -6.53 14.54
N ARG A 289 13.38 -5.45 14.16
CA ARG A 289 12.61 -4.59 15.09
C ARG A 289 11.37 -5.27 15.69
N PHE A 290 10.99 -6.43 15.17
CA PHE A 290 9.87 -7.20 15.69
C PHE A 290 10.38 -8.44 16.44
N ASP A 291 10.12 -8.52 17.72
CA ASP A 291 10.55 -9.64 18.58
C ASP A 291 9.74 -10.91 18.29
N ALA A 292 8.49 -10.75 17.85
CA ALA A 292 7.56 -11.85 17.61
C ALA A 292 6.64 -11.56 16.41
N PRO A 293 6.14 -12.59 15.71
CA PRO A 293 5.24 -12.41 14.56
C PRO A 293 3.93 -11.68 14.92
N GLU A 294 3.45 -11.79 16.16
CA GLU A 294 2.25 -11.11 16.66
C GLU A 294 2.44 -9.57 16.66
N LYS A 295 3.67 -9.10 16.91
CA LYS A 295 4.00 -7.67 16.83
C LYS A 295 3.91 -7.15 15.39
N LEU A 296 4.34 -7.95 14.42
CA LEU A 296 4.19 -7.63 13.01
C LEU A 296 2.72 -7.66 12.56
N VAL A 297 1.92 -8.61 13.06
CA VAL A 297 0.47 -8.69 12.82
C VAL A 297 -0.25 -7.44 13.35
N ALA A 298 0.09 -7.00 14.56
CA ALA A 298 -0.43 -5.76 15.15
C ALA A 298 0.02 -4.52 14.36
N TYR A 299 1.29 -4.49 13.93
CA TYR A 299 1.83 -3.41 13.08
C TYR A 299 1.10 -3.32 11.72
N ALA A 300 0.74 -4.45 11.13
CA ALA A 300 -0.08 -4.49 9.92
C ALA A 300 -1.55 -4.09 10.19
N GLY A 301 -1.99 -4.06 11.45
CA GLY A 301 -3.36 -3.74 11.83
C GLY A 301 -4.38 -4.77 11.35
N ILE A 302 -3.96 -6.04 11.27
CA ILE A 302 -4.83 -7.19 10.93
C ILE A 302 -5.15 -8.06 12.15
N ASP A 303 -4.77 -7.61 13.34
CA ASP A 303 -5.17 -8.16 14.62
C ASP A 303 -6.67 -7.90 14.89
N ALA A 304 -7.28 -8.75 15.69
CA ALA A 304 -8.64 -8.51 16.17
C ALA A 304 -8.61 -7.51 17.34
N THR A 305 -9.49 -6.52 17.28
CA THR A 305 -9.72 -5.65 18.45
C THR A 305 -10.41 -6.47 19.53
N VAL A 306 -9.72 -6.69 20.65
CA VAL A 306 -10.32 -7.33 21.83
C VAL A 306 -10.98 -6.23 22.67
N TYR A 307 -12.28 -6.39 22.91
CA TYR A 307 -13.03 -5.54 23.83
C TYR A 307 -13.59 -6.43 24.93
N GLN A 308 -12.88 -6.49 26.05
CA GLN A 308 -13.28 -7.22 27.25
C GLN A 308 -13.26 -6.25 28.43
N THR A 309 -14.38 -6.10 29.10
CA THR A 309 -14.48 -5.38 30.40
C THR A 309 -15.27 -6.24 31.38
N GLY A 310 -14.60 -6.74 32.41
CA GLY A 310 -15.22 -7.60 33.40
C GLY A 310 -15.80 -8.89 32.79
N GLN A 311 -17.10 -9.09 32.90
CA GLN A 311 -17.80 -10.25 32.31
C GLN A 311 -18.32 -10.02 30.90
N PHE A 312 -18.09 -8.85 30.29
CA PHE A 312 -18.54 -8.52 28.93
C PHE A 312 -17.46 -8.88 27.91
N GLU A 313 -17.80 -9.79 27.02
CA GLU A 313 -17.00 -10.17 25.85
C GLU A 313 -17.76 -9.76 24.58
N ALA A 314 -17.13 -8.90 23.76
CA ALA A 314 -17.76 -8.44 22.53
C ALA A 314 -17.94 -9.59 21.54
N ARG A 315 -19.19 -9.85 21.11
CA ARG A 315 -19.52 -10.91 20.14
C ARG A 315 -18.96 -10.67 18.72
N GLN A 316 -18.62 -9.44 18.38
CA GLN A 316 -18.06 -9.10 17.07
C GLN A 316 -16.74 -8.36 17.25
N MET A 317 -15.65 -9.01 16.82
CA MET A 317 -14.33 -8.42 16.80
C MET A 317 -14.03 -7.95 15.36
N HIS A 318 -13.75 -6.67 15.23
CA HIS A 318 -13.32 -6.09 13.95
C HIS A 318 -11.79 -6.05 13.88
N MET A 319 -11.27 -6.02 12.64
CA MET A 319 -9.85 -5.79 12.40
C MET A 319 -9.46 -4.39 12.90
N SER A 320 -8.34 -4.24 13.61
CA SER A 320 -7.93 -2.98 14.24
C SER A 320 -7.70 -1.85 13.23
N LYS A 321 -7.21 -2.18 12.03
CA LYS A 321 -6.85 -1.27 10.93
C LYS A 321 -5.88 -0.13 11.33
N ARG A 322 -5.23 -0.23 12.48
CA ARG A 322 -4.33 0.81 13.04
C ARG A 322 -2.99 0.90 12.34
N GLY A 323 -2.64 -0.11 11.51
CA GLY A 323 -1.38 -0.18 10.79
C GLY A 323 -1.46 0.35 9.35
N SER A 324 -0.39 0.10 8.56
CA SER A 324 -0.28 0.54 7.18
C SER A 324 -1.40 -0.04 6.28
N PRO A 325 -2.17 0.79 5.57
CA PRO A 325 -3.12 0.31 4.57
C PRO A 325 -2.43 -0.36 3.38
N TYR A 326 -1.24 0.09 3.01
CA TYR A 326 -0.45 -0.47 1.92
C TYR A 326 0.03 -1.89 2.24
N LEU A 327 0.51 -2.12 3.48
CA LEU A 327 0.88 -3.45 3.95
C LEU A 327 -0.32 -4.39 3.93
N ARG A 328 -1.49 -3.93 4.41
CA ARG A 328 -2.72 -4.73 4.36
C ARG A 328 -3.14 -5.06 2.93
N HIS A 329 -3.06 -4.09 2.01
CA HIS A 329 -3.39 -4.32 0.60
C HIS A 329 -2.48 -5.37 -0.03
N ALA A 330 -1.15 -5.25 0.15
CA ALA A 330 -0.19 -6.22 -0.34
C ALA A 330 -0.43 -7.63 0.24
N LEU A 331 -0.71 -7.72 1.55
CA LEU A 331 -1.07 -8.97 2.20
C LEU A 331 -2.36 -9.58 1.66
N TRP A 332 -3.35 -8.74 1.35
CA TRP A 332 -4.62 -9.19 0.79
C TRP A 332 -4.44 -9.79 -0.60
N GLN A 333 -3.66 -9.14 -1.45
CA GLN A 333 -3.32 -9.65 -2.77
C GLN A 333 -2.53 -10.96 -2.67
N ALA A 334 -1.50 -11.00 -1.81
CA ALA A 334 -0.71 -12.20 -1.57
C ALA A 334 -1.58 -13.37 -1.06
N ALA A 335 -2.46 -13.12 -0.08
CA ALA A 335 -3.34 -14.14 0.47
C ALA A 335 -4.35 -14.69 -0.56
N SER A 336 -4.90 -13.82 -1.41
CA SER A 336 -5.79 -14.22 -2.51
C SER A 336 -5.11 -15.14 -3.51
N ARG A 337 -3.82 -14.93 -3.76
CA ARG A 337 -3.00 -15.83 -4.60
C ARG A 337 -2.58 -17.08 -3.84
N ALA A 338 -2.20 -16.93 -2.57
CA ALA A 338 -1.74 -18.04 -1.75
C ALA A 338 -2.78 -19.16 -1.61
N ILE A 339 -4.05 -18.85 -1.46
CA ILE A 339 -5.12 -19.86 -1.41
C ILE A 339 -5.30 -20.64 -2.72
N MET A 340 -4.70 -20.18 -3.82
CA MET A 340 -4.73 -20.88 -5.12
C MET A 340 -3.53 -21.79 -5.31
N HIS A 341 -2.41 -21.55 -4.61
CA HIS A 341 -1.14 -22.23 -4.83
C HIS A 341 -0.60 -22.97 -3.60
N ASP A 342 -1.20 -22.80 -2.41
CA ASP A 342 -0.80 -23.45 -1.18
C ASP A 342 -1.97 -24.24 -0.57
N ALA A 343 -1.85 -25.56 -0.57
CA ALA A 343 -2.92 -26.46 -0.13
C ALA A 343 -3.29 -26.25 1.37
N GLU A 344 -2.31 -25.94 2.24
CA GLU A 344 -2.57 -25.69 3.66
C GLU A 344 -3.38 -24.41 3.87
N LEU A 345 -2.99 -23.32 3.16
CA LEU A 345 -3.72 -22.05 3.24
C LEU A 345 -5.12 -22.16 2.59
N ARG A 346 -5.24 -22.95 1.52
CA ARG A 346 -6.53 -23.27 0.91
C ARG A 346 -7.44 -24.01 1.89
N ALA A 347 -6.96 -25.09 2.48
CA ALA A 347 -7.74 -25.88 3.45
C ALA A 347 -8.12 -25.00 4.68
N TYR A 348 -7.22 -24.11 5.12
CA TYR A 348 -7.53 -23.17 6.20
C TYR A 348 -8.61 -22.17 5.81
N TYR A 349 -8.55 -21.62 4.61
CA TYR A 349 -9.57 -20.73 4.07
C TYR A 349 -10.93 -21.43 3.99
N ASP A 350 -10.98 -22.63 3.38
CA ASP A 350 -12.22 -23.40 3.18
C ASP A 350 -12.86 -23.75 4.53
N ARG A 351 -12.06 -24.14 5.55
CA ARG A 351 -12.56 -24.35 6.91
C ARG A 351 -13.21 -23.08 7.48
N LYS A 352 -12.60 -21.90 7.31
CA LYS A 352 -13.17 -20.63 7.75
C LYS A 352 -14.46 -20.28 7.02
N ARG A 353 -14.58 -20.66 5.74
CA ARG A 353 -15.83 -20.52 4.97
C ARG A 353 -16.93 -21.47 5.48
N GLN A 354 -16.56 -22.70 5.82
CA GLN A 354 -17.48 -23.69 6.42
C GLN A 354 -17.96 -23.26 7.83
N GLU A 355 -17.11 -22.53 8.60
CA GLU A 355 -17.53 -21.90 9.85
C GLU A 355 -18.51 -20.71 9.65
N GLY A 356 -19.01 -20.49 8.43
CA GLY A 356 -19.95 -19.41 8.11
C GLY A 356 -19.30 -18.02 7.96
N LYS A 357 -17.97 -17.92 7.93
CA LYS A 357 -17.30 -16.61 7.78
C LYS A 357 -17.41 -16.11 6.35
N ALA A 358 -17.73 -14.82 6.18
CA ALA A 358 -17.71 -14.16 4.87
C ALA A 358 -16.31 -14.25 4.23
N HIS A 359 -16.24 -14.19 2.88
CA HIS A 359 -14.99 -14.26 2.11
C HIS A 359 -13.89 -13.36 2.68
N GLY A 360 -14.19 -12.08 2.89
CA GLY A 360 -13.22 -11.12 3.42
C GLY A 360 -12.71 -11.48 4.81
N THR A 361 -13.56 -12.01 5.70
CA THR A 361 -13.16 -12.43 7.05
C THR A 361 -12.28 -13.67 7.00
N ALA A 362 -12.60 -14.64 6.15
CA ALA A 362 -11.81 -15.85 5.95
C ALA A 362 -10.42 -15.52 5.36
N LEU A 363 -10.38 -14.62 4.36
CA LEU A 363 -9.13 -14.17 3.74
C LEU A 363 -8.27 -13.36 4.73
N GLY A 364 -8.88 -12.53 5.59
CA GLY A 364 -8.17 -11.84 6.66
C GLY A 364 -7.49 -12.78 7.67
N ALA A 365 -8.09 -13.95 7.92
CA ALA A 365 -7.45 -14.99 8.73
C ALA A 365 -6.24 -15.63 8.00
N VAL A 366 -6.34 -15.81 6.67
CA VAL A 366 -5.22 -16.24 5.83
C VAL A 366 -4.09 -15.20 5.82
N CYS A 367 -4.40 -13.90 5.73
CA CYS A 367 -3.41 -12.82 5.80
C CYS A 367 -2.54 -12.93 7.07
N ARG A 368 -3.14 -13.22 8.23
CA ARG A 368 -2.38 -13.40 9.48
C ARG A 368 -1.41 -14.57 9.41
N LYS A 369 -1.85 -15.73 8.93
CA LYS A 369 -0.97 -16.89 8.75
C LYS A 369 0.14 -16.62 7.74
N LEU A 370 -0.19 -15.97 6.62
CA LEU A 370 0.77 -15.61 5.59
C LEU A 370 1.83 -14.63 6.13
N LEU A 371 1.43 -13.63 6.90
CA LEU A 371 2.36 -12.67 7.50
C LEU A 371 3.30 -13.33 8.51
N THR A 372 2.82 -14.32 9.28
CA THR A 372 3.69 -15.15 10.14
C THR A 372 4.74 -15.92 9.32
N ARG A 373 4.37 -16.45 8.16
CA ARG A 373 5.32 -17.12 7.25
C ARG A 373 6.35 -16.13 6.69
N VAL A 374 5.91 -14.95 6.27
CA VAL A 374 6.79 -13.87 5.83
C VAL A 374 7.76 -13.47 6.95
N TYR A 375 7.27 -13.33 8.19
CA TYR A 375 8.12 -13.04 9.36
C TYR A 375 9.23 -14.07 9.51
N ILE A 376 8.91 -15.38 9.48
CA ILE A 376 9.89 -16.46 9.63
C ILE A 376 10.94 -16.42 8.52
N VAL A 377 10.49 -16.29 7.26
CA VAL A 377 11.39 -16.24 6.08
C VAL A 377 12.38 -15.07 6.20
N LEU A 378 11.89 -13.89 6.60
CA LEU A 378 12.75 -12.70 6.74
C LEU A 378 13.64 -12.77 7.97
N LYS A 379 13.14 -13.26 9.11
CA LYS A 379 13.90 -13.34 10.36
C LYS A 379 15.03 -14.36 10.30
N GLU A 380 14.76 -15.51 9.67
CA GLU A 380 15.73 -16.61 9.53
C GLU A 380 16.55 -16.50 8.24
N ASN A 381 16.23 -15.53 7.38
CA ASN A 381 16.89 -15.32 6.08
C ASN A 381 17.07 -16.62 5.28
N ARG A 382 15.99 -17.39 5.15
CA ARG A 382 15.96 -18.66 4.41
C ARG A 382 14.67 -18.81 3.61
N PRO A 383 14.69 -19.63 2.52
CA PRO A 383 13.49 -19.90 1.74
C PRO A 383 12.37 -20.50 2.58
N TYR A 384 11.14 -20.21 2.20
CA TYR A 384 9.96 -20.87 2.77
C TYR A 384 10.00 -22.37 2.46
N GLN A 385 9.79 -23.18 3.48
CA GLN A 385 9.64 -24.62 3.33
C GLN A 385 8.20 -25.02 3.59
N ILE A 386 7.58 -25.66 2.59
CA ILE A 386 6.24 -26.23 2.75
C ILE A 386 6.32 -27.29 3.86
N ARG A 387 5.57 -27.11 4.92
CA ARG A 387 5.41 -28.17 5.93
C ARG A 387 4.58 -29.26 5.30
N THR A 388 5.22 -30.37 4.94
CA THR A 388 4.50 -31.62 4.67
C THR A 388 3.74 -31.98 5.95
N ALA A 389 2.42 -32.01 5.87
CA ALA A 389 1.58 -32.46 6.97
C ALA A 389 2.08 -33.85 7.40
N ARG A 390 2.48 -33.96 8.68
CA ARG A 390 2.70 -35.26 9.32
C ARG A 390 1.35 -35.88 9.63
#